data_3b9f8cba700e26964ed7e8c0a28f3a17
#
_entry.id   3b9f8cba700e26964ed7e8c0a28f3a17
#
_cell.length_a   1.000
_cell.length_b   1.000
_cell.length_c   1.000
_cell.angle_alpha   90.00
_cell.angle_beta   90.00
_cell.angle_gamma   90.00
#
_symmetry.space_group_name_H-M   'P 1'
#
loop_
_entity.id
_entity.type
_entity.pdbx_description
1 polymer ?
#
loop_
_entity_poly.entity_id
_entity_poly.type
_entity_poly.pdbx_seq_one_letter_code
_entity_poly.pdbx_strand_id
1 'polypeptide(L)'
;MRGTWLVSALALGIAAGSAPARAQIAQADVTGGTIAGTVVDGLSEFKGIPFAAPPVGELRWRAPQPVKPWSGVRRTVAFGPACMQPAAMAARMAPGVPLSEDCLLLDVWTPAQSSSEKLPVIAWIYGGGFSGGMTSAPLYDGAHFAKRGIVFVSISYRVGALGFLATPELGRESGHGSGNYGLLDQIAGLKWIRENIGKFGGDPSKVTLLGHSAGGFSVCMLAGSPLAKGLFRGVISESGANFVPPASSEWGGSSIQTLHAAEAAGQKWLKGLGVTTLAEARALPVAKLMAAQRPGASPRFWPTVDGYVIPGDQYRLWRERRFNDTPILVGDVSDESAGFGVRTIDPAAFESQVRREYGKEADAILAAYPHSNEDEATRAATQLRSDTTFDWGQYTWARLEASYGKHRAYVYD
;
A
#
# COMPACT_ATOMS: atom_id res chain seq x y z
N MET A 1 73.08 -39.40 -42.46
CA MET A 1 72.97 -38.36 -41.46
C MET A 1 71.48 -37.99 -41.38
N ARG A 2 70.81 -38.48 -40.32
CA ARG A 2 69.37 -38.21 -40.11
C ARG A 2 69.30 -37.24 -38.91
N GLY A 3 68.89 -36.03 -39.17
CA GLY A 3 68.67 -35.02 -38.14
C GLY A 3 67.29 -35.13 -37.51
N THR A 4 67.22 -35.35 -36.20
CA THR A 4 66.03 -35.38 -35.38
C THR A 4 65.74 -33.97 -34.85
N TRP A 5 64.58 -33.42 -35.22
CA TRP A 5 64.10 -32.13 -34.66
C TRP A 5 63.23 -32.43 -33.41
N LEU A 6 63.68 -31.95 -32.25
CA LEU A 6 62.87 -31.94 -31.02
C LEU A 6 62.00 -30.68 -31.03
N VAL A 7 60.67 -30.91 -31.06
CA VAL A 7 59.68 -29.84 -30.86
C VAL A 7 59.32 -29.78 -29.37
N SER A 8 59.80 -28.73 -28.68
CA SER A 8 59.38 -28.43 -27.30
C SER A 8 58.01 -27.77 -27.31
N ALA A 9 57.00 -28.47 -26.85
CA ALA A 9 55.67 -27.88 -26.61
C ALA A 9 55.65 -27.13 -25.28
N LEU A 10 55.53 -25.81 -25.32
CA LEU A 10 55.34 -24.95 -24.15
C LEU A 10 53.85 -25.00 -23.80
N ALA A 11 53.47 -25.69 -22.71
CA ALA A 11 52.12 -25.70 -22.19
C ALA A 11 51.91 -24.40 -21.35
N LEU A 12 51.20 -23.43 -21.93
CA LEU A 12 50.69 -22.27 -21.16
C LEU A 12 49.53 -22.76 -20.28
N GLY A 13 49.78 -22.92 -19.00
CA GLY A 13 48.70 -23.14 -18.01
C GLY A 13 47.92 -21.85 -17.78
N ILE A 14 46.68 -21.78 -18.34
CA ILE A 14 45.72 -20.73 -18.00
C ILE A 14 45.21 -21.05 -16.60
N ALA A 15 45.74 -20.37 -15.58
CA ALA A 15 45.16 -20.35 -14.25
C ALA A 15 43.85 -19.56 -14.36
N ALA A 16 42.75 -20.23 -14.48
CA ALA A 16 41.43 -19.64 -14.30
C ALA A 16 41.33 -19.22 -12.83
N GLY A 17 41.68 -18.00 -12.55
CA GLY A 17 41.43 -17.37 -11.25
C GLY A 17 39.92 -17.29 -11.04
N SER A 18 39.39 -18.17 -10.19
CA SER A 18 38.03 -18.02 -9.70
C SER A 18 37.94 -16.68 -8.96
N ALA A 19 37.28 -15.70 -9.54
CA ALA A 19 36.95 -14.48 -8.83
C ALA A 19 36.27 -14.88 -7.50
N PRO A 20 36.64 -14.31 -6.36
CA PRO A 20 36.02 -14.64 -5.09
C PRO A 20 34.51 -14.39 -5.26
N ALA A 21 33.70 -15.40 -4.93
CA ALA A 21 32.25 -15.23 -4.87
C ALA A 21 31.99 -14.07 -3.92
N ARG A 22 31.48 -12.96 -4.45
CA ARG A 22 31.14 -11.79 -3.65
C ARG A 22 30.07 -12.19 -2.65
N ALA A 23 30.32 -11.99 -1.37
CA ALA A 23 29.44 -12.38 -0.29
C ALA A 23 28.19 -11.52 -0.30
N GLN A 24 27.02 -12.15 -0.33
CA GLN A 24 25.73 -11.47 -0.20
C GLN A 24 25.58 -10.84 1.20
N ILE A 25 24.74 -9.82 1.32
CA ILE A 25 24.45 -9.16 2.61
C ILE A 25 23.62 -10.11 3.49
N ALA A 26 24.25 -10.83 4.41
CA ALA A 26 23.56 -11.78 5.29
C ALA A 26 23.06 -11.15 6.59
N GLN A 27 23.64 -10.02 7.01
CA GLN A 27 23.28 -9.28 8.22
C GLN A 27 23.29 -7.78 7.97
N ALA A 28 22.46 -7.04 8.74
CA ALA A 28 22.39 -5.59 8.69
C ALA A 28 22.11 -5.02 10.08
N ASP A 29 22.77 -3.91 10.42
CA ASP A 29 22.45 -3.11 11.61
C ASP A 29 21.41 -2.06 11.24
N VAL A 30 20.21 -2.21 11.77
CA VAL A 30 19.05 -1.35 11.48
C VAL A 30 18.54 -0.68 12.74
N THR A 31 17.61 0.26 12.58
CA THR A 31 16.91 0.85 13.72
C THR A 31 16.31 -0.24 14.60
N GLY A 32 16.76 -0.28 15.86
CA GLY A 32 16.36 -1.28 16.86
C GLY A 32 17.42 -2.35 17.14
N GLY A 33 18.30 -2.71 16.21
CA GLY A 33 19.36 -3.68 16.44
C GLY A 33 19.84 -4.43 15.19
N THR A 34 20.62 -5.48 15.39
CA THR A 34 21.15 -6.31 14.29
C THR A 34 20.11 -7.34 13.86
N ILE A 35 19.98 -7.53 12.55
CA ILE A 35 19.14 -8.56 11.92
C ILE A 35 19.95 -9.47 11.02
N ALA A 36 19.50 -10.73 10.87
CA ALA A 36 20.07 -11.69 9.91
C ALA A 36 18.97 -12.27 9.02
N GLY A 37 19.20 -12.18 7.71
CA GLY A 37 18.32 -12.72 6.67
C GLY A 37 18.78 -14.08 6.15
N THR A 38 18.26 -14.44 4.98
CA THR A 38 18.65 -15.62 4.20
C THR A 38 19.19 -15.20 2.84
N VAL A 39 19.97 -16.07 2.21
CA VAL A 39 20.39 -15.92 0.82
C VAL A 39 19.72 -17.01 0.00
N VAL A 40 18.91 -16.62 -0.99
CA VAL A 40 18.17 -17.53 -1.86
C VAL A 40 18.41 -17.10 -3.32
N ASP A 41 18.86 -18.00 -4.18
CA ASP A 41 19.12 -17.72 -5.59
C ASP A 41 20.00 -16.48 -5.85
N GLY A 42 20.97 -16.20 -4.98
CA GLY A 42 21.86 -15.03 -5.08
C GLY A 42 21.23 -13.71 -4.64
N LEU A 43 20.06 -13.74 -4.02
CA LEU A 43 19.41 -12.59 -3.41
C LEU A 43 19.47 -12.68 -1.89
N SER A 44 19.69 -11.56 -1.23
CA SER A 44 19.49 -11.48 0.22
C SER A 44 18.03 -11.14 0.52
N GLU A 45 17.43 -11.92 1.39
CA GLU A 45 16.03 -11.77 1.82
C GLU A 45 15.96 -11.57 3.32
N PHE A 46 15.30 -10.51 3.74
CA PHE A 46 15.03 -10.21 5.15
C PHE A 46 13.52 -10.07 5.32
N LYS A 47 12.89 -10.95 6.07
CA LYS A 47 11.43 -11.02 6.23
C LYS A 47 11.02 -10.81 7.68
N GLY A 48 9.95 -10.03 7.91
CA GLY A 48 9.44 -9.76 9.25
C GLY A 48 10.31 -8.79 10.06
N ILE A 49 10.86 -7.76 9.44
CA ILE A 49 11.65 -6.72 10.12
C ILE A 49 10.69 -5.74 10.81
N PRO A 50 10.75 -5.53 12.13
CA PRO A 50 9.91 -4.54 12.79
C PRO A 50 10.38 -3.12 12.47
N PHE A 51 9.46 -2.28 11.99
CA PHE A 51 9.72 -0.86 11.75
C PHE A 51 9.04 0.05 12.79
N ALA A 52 8.13 -0.48 13.59
CA ALA A 52 7.46 0.21 14.69
C ALA A 52 7.15 -0.76 15.84
N ALA A 53 6.84 -0.22 17.00
CA ALA A 53 6.36 -1.00 18.14
C ALA A 53 5.00 -1.64 17.83
N PRO A 54 4.70 -2.85 18.37
CA PRO A 54 3.39 -3.49 18.22
C PRO A 54 2.25 -2.55 18.62
N PRO A 55 1.26 -2.29 17.75
CA PRO A 55 0.15 -1.37 18.05
C PRO A 55 -0.97 -2.06 18.84
N VAL A 56 -0.61 -2.61 20.00
CA VAL A 56 -1.49 -3.41 20.89
C VAL A 56 -1.84 -2.66 22.15
N GLY A 57 -2.95 -3.02 22.80
CA GLY A 57 -3.38 -2.43 24.06
C GLY A 57 -3.51 -0.91 23.97
N GLU A 58 -2.77 -0.16 24.80
CA GLU A 58 -2.77 1.29 24.82
C GLU A 58 -2.26 1.93 23.54
N LEU A 59 -1.53 1.19 22.70
CA LEU A 59 -1.07 1.68 21.39
C LEU A 59 -2.07 1.42 20.26
N ARG A 60 -3.17 0.70 20.52
CA ARG A 60 -4.26 0.54 19.55
C ARG A 60 -4.84 1.92 19.21
N TRP A 61 -4.99 2.20 17.91
CA TRP A 61 -5.41 3.52 17.38
C TRP A 61 -4.52 4.70 17.82
N ARG A 62 -3.22 4.45 17.94
CA ARG A 62 -2.21 5.52 18.01
C ARG A 62 -1.31 5.50 16.77
N ALA A 63 -0.67 6.63 16.53
CA ALA A 63 0.40 6.70 15.53
C ALA A 63 1.49 5.66 15.85
N PRO A 64 2.17 5.07 14.85
CA PRO A 64 3.26 4.13 15.08
C PRO A 64 4.30 4.70 16.03
N GLN A 65 4.69 3.92 17.03
CA GLN A 65 5.73 4.29 17.99
C GLN A 65 7.06 3.66 17.61
N PRO A 66 8.21 4.23 18.02
CA PRO A 66 9.52 3.66 17.74
C PRO A 66 9.62 2.21 18.22
N VAL A 67 10.30 1.38 17.43
CA VAL A 67 10.61 0.00 17.80
C VAL A 67 11.49 -0.03 19.07
N LYS A 68 11.21 -0.95 19.99
CA LYS A 68 12.07 -1.13 21.16
C LYS A 68 13.39 -1.78 20.72
N PRO A 69 14.55 -1.23 21.11
CA PRO A 69 15.84 -1.84 20.83
C PRO A 69 15.95 -3.25 21.39
N TRP A 70 16.64 -4.11 20.65
CA TRP A 70 16.94 -5.48 21.09
C TRP A 70 18.46 -5.74 21.12
N SER A 71 18.87 -6.68 21.93
CA SER A 71 20.27 -7.19 21.98
C SER A 71 20.40 -8.46 21.14
N GLY A 72 21.62 -8.71 20.65
CA GLY A 72 21.93 -9.87 19.82
C GLY A 72 21.36 -9.75 18.39
N VAL A 73 21.43 -10.85 17.66
CA VAL A 73 21.02 -10.90 16.25
C VAL A 73 19.59 -11.47 16.15
N ARG A 74 18.66 -10.68 15.65
CA ARG A 74 17.28 -11.11 15.35
C ARG A 74 17.25 -11.78 13.98
N ARG A 75 16.73 -13.01 13.94
CA ARG A 75 16.53 -13.73 12.66
C ARG A 75 15.29 -13.18 11.95
N THR A 76 15.47 -12.71 10.73
CA THR A 76 14.42 -12.17 9.85
C THR A 76 14.33 -13.04 8.58
N VAL A 77 14.02 -14.31 8.78
CA VAL A 77 14.07 -15.37 7.75
C VAL A 77 12.69 -15.87 7.30
N ALA A 78 11.63 -15.37 7.91
CA ALA A 78 10.25 -15.73 7.61
C ALA A 78 9.34 -14.49 7.69
N PHE A 79 8.30 -14.47 6.88
CA PHE A 79 7.28 -13.45 6.98
C PHE A 79 6.67 -13.42 8.39
N GLY A 80 6.39 -12.23 8.89
CA GLY A 80 5.61 -12.07 10.09
C GLY A 80 4.11 -12.29 9.87
N PRO A 81 3.30 -12.17 10.93
CA PRO A 81 1.85 -12.23 10.81
C PRO A 81 1.32 -11.07 9.97
N ALA A 82 0.27 -11.32 9.21
CA ALA A 82 -0.49 -10.26 8.56
C ALA A 82 -1.29 -9.46 9.62
N CYS A 83 -1.58 -8.19 9.32
CA CYS A 83 -2.43 -7.38 10.19
C CYS A 83 -3.83 -7.98 10.30
N MET A 84 -4.46 -7.80 11.46
CA MET A 84 -5.81 -8.30 11.73
C MET A 84 -6.79 -7.83 10.65
N GLN A 85 -7.46 -8.80 10.02
CA GLN A 85 -8.35 -8.63 8.89
C GLN A 85 -9.35 -9.78 8.83
N PRO A 86 -10.41 -9.75 8.00
CA PRO A 86 -11.31 -10.87 7.84
C PRO A 86 -10.58 -12.15 7.40
N ALA A 87 -10.69 -13.22 8.17
CA ALA A 87 -9.95 -14.46 7.96
C ALA A 87 -10.17 -15.07 6.55
N ALA A 88 -11.40 -14.97 6.02
CA ALA A 88 -11.71 -15.44 4.66
C ALA A 88 -10.96 -14.64 3.58
N MET A 89 -10.72 -13.35 3.81
CA MET A 89 -9.93 -12.52 2.89
C MET A 89 -8.46 -12.90 2.93
N ALA A 90 -7.91 -13.04 4.14
CA ALA A 90 -6.53 -13.49 4.33
C ALA A 90 -6.27 -14.87 3.71
N ALA A 91 -7.17 -15.83 3.93
CA ALA A 91 -7.06 -17.18 3.40
C ALA A 91 -7.09 -17.25 1.86
N ARG A 92 -7.78 -16.33 1.20
CA ARG A 92 -7.75 -16.25 -0.29
C ARG A 92 -6.43 -15.74 -0.83
N MET A 93 -5.74 -14.86 -0.09
CA MET A 93 -4.45 -14.29 -0.52
C MET A 93 -3.27 -15.21 -0.18
N ALA A 94 -3.26 -15.78 1.02
CA ALA A 94 -2.24 -16.72 1.48
C ALA A 94 -2.86 -17.66 2.54
N PRO A 95 -3.23 -18.92 2.18
CA PRO A 95 -3.79 -19.87 3.12
C PRO A 95 -2.88 -20.13 4.31
N GLY A 96 -3.43 -20.12 5.53
CA GLY A 96 -2.70 -20.44 6.75
C GLY A 96 -1.82 -19.32 7.31
N VAL A 97 -1.83 -18.11 6.73
CA VAL A 97 -1.07 -16.99 7.28
C VAL A 97 -1.62 -16.61 8.66
N PRO A 98 -0.77 -16.44 9.69
CA PRO A 98 -1.21 -15.99 10.99
C PRO A 98 -1.62 -14.52 10.95
N LEU A 99 -2.63 -14.14 11.73
CA LEU A 99 -3.10 -12.77 11.88
C LEU A 99 -2.76 -12.25 13.28
N SER A 100 -2.27 -11.01 13.36
CA SER A 100 -1.94 -10.38 14.64
C SER A 100 -2.14 -8.87 14.59
N GLU A 101 -2.35 -8.23 15.73
CA GLU A 101 -2.19 -6.79 15.87
C GLU A 101 -0.70 -6.39 15.87
N ASP A 102 0.21 -7.27 16.31
CA ASP A 102 1.66 -7.11 16.16
C ASP A 102 2.07 -7.45 14.73
N CYS A 103 1.90 -6.49 13.83
CA CYS A 103 2.03 -6.67 12.38
C CYS A 103 2.79 -5.54 11.67
N LEU A 104 3.33 -4.55 12.39
CA LEU A 104 4.06 -3.45 11.78
C LEU A 104 5.49 -3.89 11.40
N LEU A 105 5.53 -4.73 10.39
CA LEU A 105 6.71 -5.41 9.87
C LEU A 105 6.87 -5.07 8.38
N LEU A 106 8.11 -5.14 7.91
CA LEU A 106 8.42 -5.02 6.49
C LEU A 106 9.37 -6.13 6.05
N ASP A 107 9.45 -6.32 4.74
CA ASP A 107 10.28 -7.34 4.12
C ASP A 107 11.17 -6.69 3.07
N VAL A 108 12.44 -7.12 2.97
CA VAL A 108 13.43 -6.57 2.04
C VAL A 108 14.01 -7.69 1.19
N TRP A 109 14.03 -7.50 -0.13
CA TRP A 109 14.78 -8.30 -1.09
C TRP A 109 15.84 -7.44 -1.75
N THR A 110 17.09 -7.88 -1.77
CA THR A 110 18.17 -7.14 -2.40
C THR A 110 19.13 -8.04 -3.17
N PRO A 111 19.51 -7.65 -4.39
CA PRO A 111 20.59 -8.30 -5.15
C PRO A 111 21.96 -7.80 -4.75
N ALA A 112 22.04 -6.76 -3.91
CA ALA A 112 23.29 -6.12 -3.55
C ALA A 112 24.24 -7.06 -2.81
N GLN A 113 25.51 -6.98 -3.19
CA GLN A 113 26.61 -7.70 -2.55
C GLN A 113 27.33 -6.82 -1.53
N SER A 114 27.01 -5.52 -1.52
CA SER A 114 27.63 -4.53 -0.65
C SER A 114 26.66 -3.39 -0.37
N SER A 115 26.72 -2.82 0.82
CA SER A 115 25.97 -1.62 1.21
C SER A 115 26.33 -0.37 0.42
N SER A 116 27.43 -0.38 -0.36
CA SER A 116 27.88 0.77 -1.15
C SER A 116 27.28 0.87 -2.56
N GLU A 117 26.47 -0.09 -3.01
CA GLU A 117 26.01 -0.16 -4.41
C GLU A 117 25.00 0.90 -4.82
N LYS A 118 24.23 1.45 -3.87
CA LYS A 118 23.25 2.52 -4.12
C LYS A 118 22.24 2.21 -5.22
N LEU A 119 21.66 1.02 -5.17
CA LEU A 119 20.65 0.53 -6.09
C LEU A 119 19.32 1.32 -5.96
N PRO A 120 18.51 1.40 -7.02
CA PRO A 120 17.16 1.93 -6.91
C PRO A 120 16.30 1.07 -5.96
N VAL A 121 15.34 1.73 -5.31
CA VAL A 121 14.48 1.11 -4.30
C VAL A 121 13.02 1.25 -4.72
N ILE A 122 12.25 0.16 -4.64
CA ILE A 122 10.79 0.19 -4.69
C ILE A 122 10.26 -0.06 -3.28
N ALA A 123 9.43 0.86 -2.79
CA ALA A 123 8.61 0.69 -1.60
C ALA A 123 7.20 0.30 -2.04
N TRP A 124 6.78 -0.91 -1.70
CA TRP A 124 5.50 -1.51 -2.11
C TRP A 124 4.43 -1.39 -1.04
N ILE A 125 3.25 -0.92 -1.45
CA ILE A 125 2.02 -0.88 -0.65
C ILE A 125 0.98 -1.78 -1.31
N TYR A 126 0.56 -2.84 -0.62
CA TYR A 126 -0.43 -3.79 -1.14
C TYR A 126 -1.86 -3.22 -1.15
N GLY A 127 -2.69 -3.77 -2.04
CA GLY A 127 -4.13 -3.50 -2.11
C GLY A 127 -4.95 -4.32 -1.13
N GLY A 128 -6.28 -4.26 -1.28
CA GLY A 128 -7.24 -5.00 -0.46
C GLY A 128 -8.31 -4.11 0.17
N GLY A 129 -8.66 -2.99 -0.47
CA GLY A 129 -9.77 -2.11 -0.09
C GLY A 129 -9.65 -1.52 1.31
N PHE A 130 -8.43 -1.35 1.82
CA PHE A 130 -8.13 -0.95 3.20
C PHE A 130 -8.71 -1.88 4.27
N SER A 131 -9.29 -3.01 3.87
CA SER A 131 -9.93 -3.98 4.77
C SER A 131 -9.09 -5.23 5.01
N GLY A 132 -8.07 -5.45 4.19
CA GLY A 132 -7.13 -6.57 4.26
C GLY A 132 -5.94 -6.36 3.33
N GLY A 133 -5.10 -7.38 3.23
CA GLY A 133 -3.87 -7.39 2.48
C GLY A 133 -2.70 -7.86 3.33
N MET A 134 -1.58 -8.23 2.70
CA MET A 134 -0.39 -8.71 3.40
C MET A 134 0.82 -8.69 2.50
N THR A 135 2.00 -8.59 3.09
CA THR A 135 3.28 -8.64 2.38
C THR A 135 3.66 -10.05 1.93
N SER A 136 3.12 -11.06 2.60
CA SER A 136 3.40 -12.49 2.36
C SER A 136 2.57 -13.12 1.25
N ALA A 137 1.71 -12.36 0.55
CA ALA A 137 0.96 -12.89 -0.59
C ALA A 137 1.94 -13.29 -1.71
N PRO A 138 1.86 -14.51 -2.27
CA PRO A 138 2.80 -14.98 -3.30
C PRO A 138 2.87 -14.08 -4.53
N LEU A 139 1.79 -13.38 -4.85
CA LEU A 139 1.73 -12.41 -5.94
C LEU A 139 2.70 -11.23 -5.74
N TYR A 140 3.08 -10.94 -4.51
CA TYR A 140 3.91 -9.79 -4.12
C TYR A 140 5.36 -10.16 -3.79
N ASP A 141 5.86 -11.28 -4.34
CA ASP A 141 7.24 -11.71 -4.14
C ASP A 141 8.23 -10.71 -4.75
N GLY A 142 8.98 -10.03 -3.89
CA GLY A 142 9.97 -9.02 -4.28
C GLY A 142 11.18 -9.57 -5.03
N ALA A 143 11.40 -10.88 -5.04
CA ALA A 143 12.51 -11.51 -5.75
C ALA A 143 12.50 -11.20 -7.25
N HIS A 144 11.33 -11.02 -7.86
CA HIS A 144 11.20 -10.67 -9.28
C HIS A 144 11.79 -9.29 -9.60
N PHE A 145 11.62 -8.31 -8.72
CA PHE A 145 12.22 -6.98 -8.82
C PHE A 145 13.71 -7.02 -8.47
N ALA A 146 14.09 -7.76 -7.43
CA ALA A 146 15.46 -7.89 -7.01
C ALA A 146 16.35 -8.52 -8.11
N LYS A 147 15.88 -9.54 -8.82
CA LYS A 147 16.57 -10.12 -9.99
C LYS A 147 16.80 -9.11 -11.14
N ARG A 148 16.14 -7.93 -11.10
CA ARG A 148 16.34 -6.82 -12.06
C ARG A 148 17.21 -5.69 -11.52
N GLY A 149 17.92 -5.89 -10.42
CA GLY A 149 18.84 -4.90 -9.84
C GLY A 149 18.14 -3.85 -8.95
N ILE A 150 16.99 -4.15 -8.42
CA ILE A 150 16.18 -3.23 -7.59
C ILE A 150 16.12 -3.78 -6.17
N VAL A 151 16.31 -2.93 -5.16
CA VAL A 151 15.96 -3.28 -3.78
C VAL A 151 14.46 -3.12 -3.61
N PHE A 152 13.77 -4.20 -3.27
CA PHE A 152 12.32 -4.19 -3.09
C PHE A 152 11.98 -4.27 -1.60
N VAL A 153 11.07 -3.40 -1.15
CA VAL A 153 10.63 -3.34 0.25
C VAL A 153 9.12 -3.38 0.29
N SER A 154 8.55 -4.40 0.93
CA SER A 154 7.10 -4.53 1.13
C SER A 154 6.74 -4.10 2.55
N ILE A 155 5.78 -3.17 2.71
CA ILE A 155 5.42 -2.55 3.98
C ILE A 155 4.04 -3.05 4.42
N SER A 156 3.97 -3.67 5.62
CA SER A 156 2.70 -3.96 6.28
C SER A 156 2.09 -2.69 6.89
N TYR A 157 0.76 -2.62 6.91
CA TYR A 157 0.04 -1.52 7.56
C TYR A 157 -1.29 -2.02 8.13
N ARG A 158 -1.78 -1.37 9.19
CA ARG A 158 -3.07 -1.68 9.80
C ARG A 158 -4.21 -1.41 8.82
N VAL A 159 -5.19 -2.31 8.82
CA VAL A 159 -6.35 -2.28 7.93
C VAL A 159 -7.67 -2.35 8.72
N GLY A 160 -8.78 -2.10 8.07
CA GLY A 160 -10.11 -2.12 8.68
C GLY A 160 -10.23 -1.15 9.85
N ALA A 161 -11.02 -1.50 10.84
CA ALA A 161 -11.24 -0.66 12.02
C ALA A 161 -9.94 -0.38 12.81
N LEU A 162 -8.96 -1.30 12.80
CA LEU A 162 -7.69 -1.09 13.50
C LEU A 162 -6.80 -0.06 12.80
N GLY A 163 -6.96 0.11 11.48
CA GLY A 163 -6.20 1.07 10.68
C GLY A 163 -6.93 2.39 10.44
N PHE A 164 -8.27 2.39 10.47
CA PHE A 164 -9.05 3.53 9.95
C PHE A 164 -10.28 3.93 10.78
N LEU A 165 -10.38 3.49 12.04
CA LEU A 165 -11.42 3.99 12.95
C LEU A 165 -11.19 5.46 13.28
N ALA A 166 -12.19 6.30 13.04
CA ALA A 166 -12.20 7.68 13.47
C ALA A 166 -13.23 7.89 14.58
N THR A 167 -12.88 8.67 15.60
CA THR A 167 -13.81 9.19 16.60
C THR A 167 -13.32 10.55 17.11
N PRO A 168 -14.21 11.43 17.61
CA PRO A 168 -13.80 12.69 18.20
C PRO A 168 -12.85 12.51 19.41
N GLU A 169 -12.98 11.41 20.15
CA GLU A 169 -12.11 11.12 21.30
C GLU A 169 -10.69 10.78 20.85
N LEU A 170 -10.53 9.97 19.81
CA LEU A 170 -9.24 9.70 19.17
C LEU A 170 -8.60 10.96 18.60
N GLY A 171 -9.39 11.84 17.99
CA GLY A 171 -8.94 13.15 17.51
C GLY A 171 -8.44 14.05 18.63
N ARG A 172 -9.16 14.10 19.77
CA ARG A 172 -8.71 14.87 20.95
C ARG A 172 -7.42 14.29 21.57
N GLU A 173 -7.30 12.97 21.64
CA GLU A 173 -6.10 12.33 22.18
C GLU A 173 -4.86 12.60 21.32
N SER A 174 -5.01 12.56 20.00
CA SER A 174 -3.89 12.77 19.07
C SER A 174 -3.50 14.24 18.91
N GLY A 175 -4.39 15.17 19.23
CA GLY A 175 -4.24 16.60 18.91
C GLY A 175 -4.43 16.92 17.43
N HIS A 176 -4.86 15.94 16.65
CA HIS A 176 -5.12 16.01 15.21
C HIS A 176 -6.46 15.35 14.90
N GLY A 177 -6.78 15.18 13.62
CA GLY A 177 -7.84 14.28 13.20
C GLY A 177 -7.51 12.81 13.47
N SER A 178 -8.47 11.92 13.26
CA SER A 178 -8.34 10.48 13.49
C SER A 178 -8.72 9.69 12.22
N GLY A 179 -8.48 8.36 12.21
CA GLY A 179 -8.90 7.49 11.11
C GLY A 179 -7.83 7.15 10.07
N ASN A 180 -6.58 7.58 10.22
CA ASN A 180 -5.51 7.36 9.23
C ASN A 180 -4.30 6.61 9.77
N TYR A 181 -4.49 5.71 10.75
CA TYR A 181 -3.38 4.98 11.37
C TYR A 181 -2.66 4.08 10.37
N GLY A 182 -3.39 3.46 9.42
CA GLY A 182 -2.79 2.66 8.35
C GLY A 182 -1.89 3.49 7.41
N LEU A 183 -2.27 4.74 7.10
CA LEU A 183 -1.40 5.64 6.33
C LEU A 183 -0.19 6.12 7.15
N LEU A 184 -0.36 6.33 8.45
CA LEU A 184 0.76 6.64 9.35
C LEU A 184 1.74 5.47 9.44
N ASP A 185 1.26 4.22 9.40
CA ASP A 185 2.10 3.02 9.36
C ASP A 185 2.94 2.99 8.07
N GLN A 186 2.35 3.31 6.92
CA GLN A 186 3.05 3.39 5.64
C GLN A 186 4.11 4.50 5.66
N ILE A 187 3.80 5.66 6.24
CA ILE A 187 4.77 6.76 6.43
C ILE A 187 5.91 6.33 7.34
N ALA A 188 5.63 5.57 8.41
CA ALA A 188 6.67 5.05 9.30
C ALA A 188 7.57 4.04 8.57
N GLY A 189 7.01 3.15 7.75
CA GLY A 189 7.76 2.25 6.89
C GLY A 189 8.67 3.00 5.90
N LEU A 190 8.17 4.07 5.27
CA LEU A 190 8.96 4.91 4.38
C LEU A 190 10.10 5.65 5.12
N LYS A 191 9.87 6.12 6.35
CA LYS A 191 10.91 6.71 7.20
C LYS A 191 11.98 5.66 7.55
N TRP A 192 11.56 4.44 7.89
CA TRP A 192 12.48 3.33 8.12
C TRP A 192 13.33 3.04 6.88
N ILE A 193 12.76 3.02 5.68
CA ILE A 193 13.50 2.87 4.41
C ILE A 193 14.55 3.97 4.27
N ARG A 194 14.17 5.22 4.47
CA ARG A 194 15.10 6.35 4.39
C ARG A 194 16.30 6.23 5.33
N GLU A 195 16.09 5.69 6.53
CA GLU A 195 17.13 5.53 7.55
C GLU A 195 18.01 4.30 7.34
N ASN A 196 17.46 3.20 6.82
CA ASN A 196 18.10 1.89 6.88
C ASN A 196 18.45 1.27 5.52
N ILE A 197 17.81 1.66 4.42
CA ILE A 197 17.90 0.92 3.15
C ILE A 197 19.32 0.92 2.56
N GLY A 198 20.17 1.88 2.94
CA GLY A 198 21.58 1.89 2.60
C GLY A 198 22.34 0.67 3.12
N LYS A 199 21.90 0.06 4.23
CA LYS A 199 22.50 -1.17 4.78
C LYS A 199 22.26 -2.39 3.88
N PHE A 200 21.26 -2.31 3.01
CA PHE A 200 20.88 -3.34 2.04
C PHE A 200 21.35 -3.00 0.60
N GLY A 201 22.24 -2.02 0.46
CA GLY A 201 22.76 -1.58 -0.84
C GLY A 201 21.79 -0.70 -1.64
N GLY A 202 20.66 -0.29 -1.05
CA GLY A 202 19.71 0.64 -1.67
C GLY A 202 20.12 2.10 -1.49
N ASP A 203 19.67 2.97 -2.39
CA ASP A 203 19.87 4.41 -2.30
C ASP A 203 18.59 5.07 -1.74
N PRO A 204 18.62 5.65 -0.53
CA PRO A 204 17.45 6.31 0.04
C PRO A 204 16.98 7.54 -0.75
N SER A 205 17.81 8.07 -1.65
CA SER A 205 17.42 9.16 -2.57
C SER A 205 16.75 8.67 -3.85
N LYS A 206 16.71 7.34 -4.09
CA LYS A 206 16.13 6.69 -5.28
C LYS A 206 14.93 5.81 -4.95
N VAL A 207 14.14 6.19 -3.97
CA VAL A 207 12.93 5.45 -3.58
C VAL A 207 11.78 5.80 -4.50
N THR A 208 11.17 4.81 -5.14
CA THR A 208 9.90 4.91 -5.85
C THR A 208 8.82 4.23 -5.02
N LEU A 209 7.76 4.95 -4.72
CA LEU A 209 6.59 4.40 -4.01
C LEU A 209 5.66 3.75 -5.03
N LEU A 210 5.37 2.47 -4.86
CA LEU A 210 4.51 1.68 -5.75
C LEU A 210 3.35 1.10 -4.96
N GLY A 211 2.14 1.18 -5.49
CA GLY A 211 0.98 0.54 -4.88
C GLY A 211 -0.10 0.17 -5.88
N HIS A 212 -0.83 -0.90 -5.56
CA HIS A 212 -1.94 -1.40 -6.36
C HIS A 212 -3.26 -1.29 -5.60
N SER A 213 -4.36 -0.92 -6.27
CA SER A 213 -5.70 -0.82 -5.69
C SER A 213 -5.72 0.10 -4.45
N ALA A 214 -6.12 -0.35 -3.27
CA ALA A 214 -6.02 0.43 -2.02
C ALA A 214 -4.58 0.92 -1.76
N GLY A 215 -3.55 0.20 -2.19
CA GLY A 215 -2.16 0.66 -2.20
C GLY A 215 -1.93 1.82 -3.16
N GLY A 216 -2.52 1.80 -4.36
CA GLY A 216 -2.52 2.89 -5.32
C GLY A 216 -3.23 4.13 -4.77
N PHE A 217 -4.41 3.96 -4.17
CA PHE A 217 -5.10 5.03 -3.43
C PHE A 217 -4.20 5.61 -2.31
N SER A 218 -3.49 4.74 -1.57
CA SER A 218 -2.52 5.18 -0.56
C SER A 218 -1.40 6.01 -1.17
N VAL A 219 -0.82 5.57 -2.30
CA VAL A 219 0.23 6.30 -3.04
C VAL A 219 -0.23 7.71 -3.41
N CYS A 220 -1.47 7.84 -3.95
CA CYS A 220 -2.07 9.13 -4.26
C CYS A 220 -2.21 10.02 -3.01
N MET A 221 -2.73 9.47 -1.90
CA MET A 221 -2.89 10.21 -0.65
C MET A 221 -1.54 10.63 -0.04
N LEU A 222 -0.52 9.76 -0.10
CA LEU A 222 0.82 10.06 0.37
C LEU A 222 1.52 11.10 -0.50
N ALA A 223 1.26 11.11 -1.81
CA ALA A 223 1.73 12.17 -2.69
C ALA A 223 1.12 13.54 -2.32
N GLY A 224 -0.12 13.57 -1.81
CA GLY A 224 -0.76 14.77 -1.26
C GLY A 224 -0.42 15.09 0.21
N SER A 225 0.28 14.19 0.92
CA SER A 225 0.53 14.34 2.35
C SER A 225 1.83 15.11 2.66
N PRO A 226 1.78 16.14 3.49
CA PRO A 226 3.00 16.85 3.93
C PRO A 226 3.91 15.96 4.79
N LEU A 227 3.36 14.92 5.44
CA LEU A 227 4.12 14.00 6.30
C LEU A 227 5.01 13.03 5.52
N ALA A 228 4.73 12.84 4.22
CA ALA A 228 5.49 11.98 3.32
C ALA A 228 6.52 12.76 2.48
N LYS A 229 6.64 14.07 2.69
CA LYS A 229 7.56 14.93 1.92
C LYS A 229 9.01 14.46 2.02
N GLY A 230 9.64 14.23 0.84
CA GLY A 230 11.03 13.82 0.74
C GLY A 230 11.30 12.35 1.09
N LEU A 231 10.25 11.51 1.25
CA LEU A 231 10.40 10.08 1.50
C LEU A 231 10.47 9.25 0.21
N PHE A 232 10.10 9.80 -0.93
CA PHE A 232 10.20 9.19 -2.25
C PHE A 232 10.51 10.24 -3.33
N ARG A 233 11.01 9.80 -4.46
CA ARG A 233 11.35 10.63 -5.63
C ARG A 233 10.47 10.40 -6.84
N GLY A 234 9.58 9.46 -6.81
CA GLY A 234 8.62 9.12 -7.85
C GLY A 234 7.57 8.18 -7.31
N VAL A 235 6.44 8.10 -8.00
CA VAL A 235 5.34 7.25 -7.59
C VAL A 235 4.80 6.45 -8.77
N ILE A 236 4.34 5.22 -8.47
CA ILE A 236 3.61 4.36 -9.40
C ILE A 236 2.31 3.98 -8.73
N SER A 237 1.19 4.25 -9.38
CA SER A 237 -0.13 3.85 -8.89
C SER A 237 -0.83 2.98 -9.91
N GLU A 238 -1.13 1.76 -9.50
CA GLU A 238 -1.85 0.78 -10.28
C GLU A 238 -3.28 0.71 -9.75
N SER A 239 -4.27 1.05 -10.60
CA SER A 239 -5.70 0.96 -10.29
C SER A 239 -6.11 1.64 -8.97
N GLY A 240 -5.63 2.88 -8.74
CA GLY A 240 -5.96 3.58 -7.49
C GLY A 240 -5.53 5.03 -7.42
N ALA A 241 -6.48 5.95 -7.55
CA ALA A 241 -6.28 7.38 -7.30
C ALA A 241 -7.57 7.99 -6.76
N ASN A 242 -7.46 9.05 -5.98
CA ASN A 242 -8.61 9.65 -5.32
C ASN A 242 -8.73 11.15 -5.61
N PHE A 243 -9.47 11.49 -6.67
CA PHE A 243 -9.73 12.87 -7.10
C PHE A 243 -11.23 13.20 -7.16
N VAL A 244 -12.05 12.39 -6.54
CA VAL A 244 -13.46 12.69 -6.31
C VAL A 244 -13.64 13.47 -5.01
N PRO A 245 -14.67 14.33 -4.89
CA PRO A 245 -14.90 15.08 -3.66
C PRO A 245 -15.03 14.17 -2.43
N PRO A 246 -14.55 14.58 -1.25
CA PRO A 246 -14.72 13.81 -0.02
C PRO A 246 -16.19 13.56 0.31
N ALA A 247 -16.53 12.32 0.65
CA ALA A 247 -17.90 11.95 0.95
C ALA A 247 -18.34 12.43 2.34
N SER A 248 -19.54 13.01 2.40
CA SER A 248 -20.19 13.45 3.65
C SER A 248 -20.97 12.33 4.35
N SER A 249 -21.00 11.12 3.77
CA SER A 249 -21.70 9.96 4.32
C SER A 249 -20.82 8.72 4.29
N GLU A 250 -21.21 7.69 5.05
CA GLU A 250 -20.51 6.40 5.12
C GLU A 250 -20.56 5.57 3.81
N TRP A 251 -21.35 6.01 2.83
CA TRP A 251 -21.61 5.31 1.57
C TRP A 251 -20.99 6.00 0.34
N GLY A 252 -19.93 6.76 0.53
CA GLY A 252 -19.33 7.60 -0.52
C GLY A 252 -18.57 6.87 -1.64
N GLY A 253 -18.90 5.66 -2.01
CA GLY A 253 -18.22 4.93 -3.09
C GLY A 253 -16.71 4.78 -2.86
N SER A 254 -15.86 5.12 -3.83
CA SER A 254 -14.39 5.16 -3.71
C SER A 254 -13.85 6.47 -3.11
N SER A 255 -14.74 7.39 -2.73
CA SER A 255 -14.35 8.67 -2.10
C SER A 255 -13.77 8.45 -0.69
N ILE A 256 -12.78 9.25 -0.33
CA ILE A 256 -12.38 9.39 1.07
C ILE A 256 -13.49 10.11 1.84
N GLN A 257 -13.62 9.80 3.13
CA GLN A 257 -14.66 10.39 3.95
C GLN A 257 -14.21 11.74 4.52
N THR A 258 -15.18 12.63 4.79
CA THR A 258 -14.91 13.75 5.68
C THR A 258 -14.70 13.24 7.11
N LEU A 259 -13.88 13.93 7.90
CA LEU A 259 -13.63 13.55 9.30
C LEU A 259 -14.94 13.43 10.10
N HIS A 260 -15.85 14.40 9.93
CA HIS A 260 -17.14 14.38 10.62
C HIS A 260 -17.97 13.13 10.32
N ALA A 261 -18.06 12.73 9.06
CA ALA A 261 -18.79 11.52 8.67
C ALA A 261 -18.14 10.24 9.23
N ALA A 262 -16.81 10.15 9.15
CA ALA A 262 -16.06 9.02 9.68
C ALA A 262 -16.17 8.90 11.21
N GLU A 263 -16.10 10.03 11.93
CA GLU A 263 -16.25 10.07 13.39
C GLU A 263 -17.66 9.66 13.83
N ALA A 264 -18.71 10.16 13.16
CA ALA A 264 -20.08 9.77 13.45
C ALA A 264 -20.31 8.26 13.23
N ALA A 265 -19.78 7.71 12.14
CA ALA A 265 -19.84 6.29 11.84
C ALA A 265 -19.06 5.44 12.86
N GLY A 266 -17.87 5.87 13.24
CA GLY A 266 -17.03 5.20 14.23
C GLY A 266 -17.64 5.18 15.63
N GLN A 267 -18.21 6.30 16.09
CA GLN A 267 -18.93 6.36 17.36
C GLN A 267 -20.15 5.44 17.37
N LYS A 268 -20.97 5.44 16.31
CA LYS A 268 -22.12 4.56 16.15
C LYS A 268 -21.70 3.09 16.21
N TRP A 269 -20.59 2.74 15.54
CA TRP A 269 -20.06 1.37 15.55
C TRP A 269 -19.58 0.94 16.94
N LEU A 270 -18.80 1.76 17.64
CA LEU A 270 -18.34 1.47 19.01
C LEU A 270 -19.51 1.33 20.00
N LYS A 271 -20.53 2.21 19.89
CA LYS A 271 -21.75 2.10 20.68
C LYS A 271 -22.48 0.77 20.43
N GLY A 272 -22.51 0.30 19.17
CA GLY A 272 -23.06 -1.02 18.80
C GLY A 272 -22.29 -2.20 19.44
N LEU A 273 -21.03 -2.01 19.84
CA LEU A 273 -20.22 -2.99 20.58
C LEU A 273 -20.43 -2.92 22.10
N GLY A 274 -21.23 -1.97 22.57
CA GLY A 274 -21.51 -1.77 23.99
C GLY A 274 -20.43 -1.04 24.73
N VAL A 275 -19.57 -0.26 24.04
CA VAL A 275 -18.52 0.57 24.64
C VAL A 275 -18.79 2.06 24.44
N THR A 276 -18.44 2.87 25.42
CA THR A 276 -18.69 4.30 25.41
C THR A 276 -17.43 5.15 25.57
N THR A 277 -16.32 4.54 25.97
CA THR A 277 -15.04 5.20 26.18
C THR A 277 -13.94 4.55 25.32
N LEU A 278 -12.89 5.33 25.01
CA LEU A 278 -11.73 4.81 24.29
C LEU A 278 -10.98 3.73 25.09
N ALA A 279 -10.92 3.86 26.40
CA ALA A 279 -10.31 2.85 27.27
C ALA A 279 -11.04 1.50 27.19
N GLU A 280 -12.38 1.51 27.25
CA GLU A 280 -13.18 0.31 27.04
C GLU A 280 -12.98 -0.28 25.66
N ALA A 281 -12.92 0.56 24.60
CA ALA A 281 -12.69 0.12 23.23
C ALA A 281 -11.31 -0.54 23.07
N ARG A 282 -10.26 0.01 23.68
CA ARG A 282 -8.91 -0.57 23.70
C ARG A 282 -8.83 -1.90 24.45
N ALA A 283 -9.63 -2.06 25.50
CA ALA A 283 -9.70 -3.28 26.28
C ALA A 283 -10.48 -4.42 25.59
N LEU A 284 -11.23 -4.13 24.52
CA LEU A 284 -11.95 -5.17 23.80
C LEU A 284 -10.99 -6.23 23.22
N PRO A 285 -11.32 -7.53 23.36
CA PRO A 285 -10.63 -8.57 22.63
C PRO A 285 -10.68 -8.28 21.12
N VAL A 286 -9.55 -8.42 20.43
CA VAL A 286 -9.48 -8.14 18.98
C VAL A 286 -10.48 -9.00 18.18
N ALA A 287 -10.73 -10.23 18.60
CA ALA A 287 -11.73 -11.10 17.99
C ALA A 287 -13.15 -10.48 17.98
N LYS A 288 -13.52 -9.73 19.04
CA LYS A 288 -14.81 -9.01 19.10
C LYS A 288 -14.85 -7.87 18.08
N LEU A 289 -13.76 -7.12 17.93
CA LEU A 289 -13.65 -6.07 16.92
C LEU A 289 -13.74 -6.66 15.50
N MET A 290 -13.05 -7.78 15.25
CA MET A 290 -13.07 -8.44 13.94
C MET A 290 -14.45 -9.02 13.60
N ALA A 291 -15.13 -9.65 14.56
CA ALA A 291 -16.48 -10.18 14.36
C ALA A 291 -17.53 -9.09 14.02
N ALA A 292 -17.28 -7.85 14.44
CA ALA A 292 -18.14 -6.71 14.18
C ALA A 292 -17.84 -6.03 12.82
N GLN A 293 -16.74 -6.34 12.17
CA GLN A 293 -16.42 -5.85 10.83
C GLN A 293 -17.04 -6.76 9.77
N ARG A 294 -18.31 -6.54 9.47
CA ARG A 294 -19.06 -7.33 8.48
C ARG A 294 -19.30 -6.50 7.21
N PRO A 295 -19.07 -7.04 6.02
CA PRO A 295 -19.43 -6.38 4.77
C PRO A 295 -20.92 -5.96 4.79
N GLY A 296 -21.20 -4.69 4.51
CA GLY A 296 -22.56 -4.13 4.46
C GLY A 296 -23.25 -3.88 5.81
N ALA A 297 -22.65 -4.30 6.95
CA ALA A 297 -23.23 -4.13 8.28
C ALA A 297 -22.38 -3.27 9.24
N SER A 298 -21.13 -3.00 8.89
CA SER A 298 -20.24 -2.08 9.59
C SER A 298 -19.95 -0.87 8.74
N PRO A 299 -19.52 0.26 9.34
CA PRO A 299 -19.05 1.39 8.56
C PRO A 299 -17.85 1.00 7.69
N ARG A 300 -17.68 1.73 6.61
CA ARG A 300 -16.53 1.62 5.76
C ARG A 300 -15.33 2.27 6.43
N PHE A 301 -14.41 1.48 6.93
CA PHE A 301 -13.15 1.97 7.52
C PHE A 301 -12.14 2.27 6.42
N TRP A 302 -12.17 3.51 5.95
CA TRP A 302 -11.32 4.03 4.89
C TRP A 302 -10.56 5.27 5.34
N PRO A 303 -9.52 5.69 4.60
CA PRO A 303 -8.84 6.95 4.84
C PRO A 303 -9.81 8.13 4.92
N THR A 304 -9.46 9.11 5.72
CA THR A 304 -10.32 10.24 6.09
C THR A 304 -9.58 11.56 5.90
N VAL A 305 -10.27 12.58 5.42
CA VAL A 305 -9.73 13.94 5.36
C VAL A 305 -9.64 14.49 6.79
N ASP A 306 -8.51 14.21 7.45
CA ASP A 306 -8.28 14.52 8.87
C ASP A 306 -7.58 15.87 9.12
N GLY A 307 -7.19 16.57 8.04
CA GLY A 307 -6.45 17.84 8.13
C GLY A 307 -4.97 17.67 8.48
N TYR A 308 -4.49 16.45 8.72
CA TYR A 308 -3.12 16.14 9.17
C TYR A 308 -2.39 15.20 8.20
N VAL A 309 -2.82 13.94 8.08
CA VAL A 309 -2.27 12.98 7.11
C VAL A 309 -2.79 13.31 5.71
N ILE A 310 -4.10 13.53 5.59
CA ILE A 310 -4.77 13.99 4.38
C ILE A 310 -5.28 15.40 4.65
N PRO A 311 -4.53 16.44 4.22
CA PRO A 311 -4.81 17.82 4.65
C PRO A 311 -6.04 18.45 3.98
N GLY A 312 -6.64 17.78 2.99
CA GLY A 312 -7.80 18.30 2.29
C GLY A 312 -8.22 17.45 1.10
N ASP A 313 -9.12 17.99 0.31
CA ASP A 313 -9.52 17.45 -0.98
C ASP A 313 -8.32 17.33 -1.92
N GLN A 314 -8.09 16.14 -2.48
CA GLN A 314 -6.92 15.85 -3.32
C GLN A 314 -6.90 16.73 -4.58
N TYR A 315 -8.05 16.89 -5.25
CA TYR A 315 -8.15 17.73 -6.45
C TYR A 315 -7.73 19.16 -6.15
N ARG A 316 -8.19 19.71 -5.04
CA ARG A 316 -7.85 21.06 -4.58
C ARG A 316 -6.36 21.18 -4.22
N LEU A 317 -5.79 20.19 -3.53
CA LEU A 317 -4.37 20.18 -3.17
C LEU A 317 -3.47 20.31 -4.40
N TRP A 318 -3.76 19.58 -5.50
CA TRP A 318 -2.99 19.70 -6.75
C TRP A 318 -3.16 21.08 -7.38
N ARG A 319 -4.35 21.58 -7.48
CA ARG A 319 -4.59 22.94 -8.02
C ARG A 319 -3.87 24.03 -7.23
N GLU A 320 -3.75 23.88 -5.93
CA GLU A 320 -3.05 24.79 -5.02
C GLU A 320 -1.53 24.51 -4.96
N ARG A 321 -1.04 23.52 -5.70
CA ARG A 321 0.38 23.06 -5.69
C ARG A 321 0.86 22.66 -4.28
N ARG A 322 0.01 22.06 -3.50
CA ARG A 322 0.25 21.57 -2.13
C ARG A 322 0.38 20.06 -2.09
N PHE A 323 1.27 19.51 -2.92
CA PHE A 323 1.55 18.09 -3.04
C PHE A 323 3.07 17.83 -3.18
N ASN A 324 3.49 16.59 -3.07
CA ASN A 324 4.86 16.17 -3.25
C ASN A 324 5.11 15.96 -4.75
N ASP A 325 5.53 17.02 -5.42
CA ASP A 325 5.76 17.08 -6.86
C ASP A 325 6.91 16.13 -7.27
N THR A 326 6.57 15.02 -7.91
CA THR A 326 7.48 13.95 -8.36
C THR A 326 6.98 13.37 -9.67
N PRO A 327 7.84 12.70 -10.48
CA PRO A 327 7.36 11.93 -11.63
C PRO A 327 6.32 10.88 -11.19
N ILE A 328 5.24 10.75 -11.95
CA ILE A 328 4.21 9.75 -11.70
C ILE A 328 4.05 8.80 -12.89
N LEU A 329 3.80 7.52 -12.61
CA LEU A 329 3.29 6.55 -13.56
C LEU A 329 1.97 6.02 -12.99
N VAL A 330 0.88 6.24 -13.71
CA VAL A 330 -0.47 5.89 -13.29
C VAL A 330 -1.20 5.14 -14.40
N GLY A 331 -2.09 4.25 -14.04
CA GLY A 331 -2.91 3.50 -15.00
C GLY A 331 -3.74 2.43 -14.32
N ASP A 332 -4.56 1.82 -15.11
CA ASP A 332 -5.53 0.78 -14.75
C ASP A 332 -5.56 -0.29 -15.84
N VAL A 333 -6.44 -1.26 -15.70
CA VAL A 333 -6.66 -2.31 -16.70
C VAL A 333 -8.03 -2.10 -17.35
N SER A 334 -8.15 -2.50 -18.61
CA SER A 334 -9.34 -2.30 -19.44
C SER A 334 -10.66 -2.87 -18.88
N ASP A 335 -10.59 -3.75 -17.88
CA ASP A 335 -11.77 -4.38 -17.26
C ASP A 335 -11.64 -4.52 -15.73
N GLU A 336 -11.43 -3.40 -15.06
CA GLU A 336 -11.23 -3.30 -13.60
C GLU A 336 -12.37 -3.94 -12.80
N SER A 337 -13.60 -3.68 -13.20
CA SER A 337 -14.77 -4.09 -12.43
C SER A 337 -15.15 -5.55 -12.57
N ALA A 338 -14.66 -6.27 -13.58
CA ALA A 338 -14.92 -7.71 -13.75
C ALA A 338 -14.39 -8.54 -12.58
N GLY A 339 -13.26 -8.15 -11.99
CA GLY A 339 -12.67 -8.79 -10.82
C GLY A 339 -13.55 -8.77 -9.56
N PHE A 340 -14.54 -7.87 -9.48
CA PHE A 340 -15.48 -7.78 -8.36
C PHE A 340 -16.79 -8.55 -8.60
N GLY A 341 -16.88 -9.27 -9.71
CA GLY A 341 -18.06 -10.00 -10.14
C GLY A 341 -19.05 -9.12 -10.93
N VAL A 342 -19.45 -9.64 -12.06
CA VAL A 342 -20.47 -9.04 -12.90
C VAL A 342 -21.85 -9.39 -12.33
N ARG A 343 -22.67 -8.37 -12.06
CA ARG A 343 -24.06 -8.54 -11.67
C ARG A 343 -24.95 -8.22 -12.87
N THR A 344 -25.73 -9.18 -13.30
CA THR A 344 -26.76 -8.96 -14.32
C THR A 344 -27.76 -7.90 -13.84
N ILE A 345 -28.04 -6.92 -14.68
CA ILE A 345 -28.99 -5.85 -14.41
C ILE A 345 -29.82 -5.58 -15.68
N ASP A 346 -31.12 -5.43 -15.52
CA ASP A 346 -31.98 -5.02 -16.64
C ASP A 346 -31.90 -3.51 -16.92
N PRO A 347 -32.27 -3.05 -18.12
CA PRO A 347 -32.21 -1.63 -18.50
C PRO A 347 -32.89 -0.68 -17.53
N ALA A 348 -34.08 -1.02 -17.07
CA ALA A 348 -34.88 -0.14 -16.18
C ALA A 348 -34.25 -0.02 -14.79
N ALA A 349 -33.69 -1.11 -14.27
CA ALA A 349 -32.94 -1.11 -13.02
C ALA A 349 -31.67 -0.28 -13.14
N PHE A 350 -30.90 -0.38 -14.25
CA PHE A 350 -29.72 0.44 -14.52
C PHE A 350 -30.08 1.92 -14.59
N GLU A 351 -31.11 2.32 -15.38
CA GLU A 351 -31.58 3.71 -15.44
C GLU A 351 -31.96 4.24 -14.05
N SER A 352 -32.74 3.45 -13.30
CA SER A 352 -33.17 3.82 -11.95
C SER A 352 -31.97 4.04 -11.01
N GLN A 353 -30.94 3.19 -11.11
CA GLN A 353 -29.72 3.34 -10.34
C GLN A 353 -28.98 4.63 -10.72
N VAL A 354 -28.73 4.87 -11.99
CA VAL A 354 -28.04 6.06 -12.49
C VAL A 354 -28.78 7.33 -12.10
N ARG A 355 -30.11 7.38 -12.26
CA ARG A 355 -30.92 8.55 -11.87
C ARG A 355 -30.85 8.84 -10.37
N ARG A 356 -30.86 7.80 -9.54
CA ARG A 356 -30.72 7.95 -8.08
C ARG A 356 -29.32 8.43 -7.66
N GLU A 357 -28.27 7.92 -8.31
CA GLU A 357 -26.89 8.21 -7.93
C GLU A 357 -26.39 9.55 -8.48
N TYR A 358 -26.77 9.91 -9.71
CA TYR A 358 -26.21 11.06 -10.42
C TYR A 358 -27.18 12.22 -10.59
N GLY A 359 -28.47 12.05 -10.24
CA GLY A 359 -29.45 13.14 -10.21
C GLY A 359 -29.55 13.90 -11.55
N LYS A 360 -29.24 15.19 -11.55
CA LYS A 360 -29.31 16.05 -12.75
C LYS A 360 -28.34 15.68 -13.86
N GLU A 361 -27.28 14.97 -13.56
CA GLU A 361 -26.29 14.52 -14.56
C GLU A 361 -26.66 13.15 -15.17
N ALA A 362 -27.72 12.49 -14.69
CA ALA A 362 -28.09 11.14 -15.07
C ALA A 362 -28.33 10.98 -16.59
N ASP A 363 -28.98 11.93 -17.24
CA ASP A 363 -29.29 11.83 -18.68
C ASP A 363 -28.01 11.84 -19.53
N ALA A 364 -27.00 12.62 -19.15
CA ALA A 364 -25.72 12.62 -19.82
C ALA A 364 -24.96 11.29 -19.65
N ILE A 365 -25.03 10.69 -18.46
CA ILE A 365 -24.43 9.39 -18.19
C ILE A 365 -25.15 8.30 -18.97
N LEU A 366 -26.48 8.26 -18.93
CA LEU A 366 -27.28 7.27 -19.66
C LEU A 366 -27.06 7.34 -21.18
N ALA A 367 -26.83 8.54 -21.72
CA ALA A 367 -26.49 8.71 -23.14
C ALA A 367 -25.10 8.16 -23.48
N ALA A 368 -24.15 8.16 -22.52
CA ALA A 368 -22.80 7.67 -22.72
C ALA A 368 -22.67 6.13 -22.58
N TYR A 369 -23.62 5.49 -21.89
CA TYR A 369 -23.58 4.05 -21.61
C TYR A 369 -24.78 3.34 -22.23
N PRO A 370 -24.65 2.70 -23.42
CA PRO A 370 -25.73 1.94 -24.06
C PRO A 370 -26.31 0.85 -23.15
N HIS A 371 -27.63 0.76 -23.07
CA HIS A 371 -28.31 -0.15 -22.13
C HIS A 371 -29.71 -0.60 -22.65
N SER A 372 -29.83 -0.82 -23.96
CA SER A 372 -31.11 -1.16 -24.60
C SER A 372 -31.63 -2.57 -24.27
N ASN A 373 -30.75 -3.44 -23.79
CA ASN A 373 -31.06 -4.83 -23.38
C ASN A 373 -30.22 -5.21 -22.15
N GLU A 374 -30.52 -6.38 -21.56
CA GLU A 374 -29.87 -6.87 -20.32
C GLU A 374 -28.34 -6.98 -20.45
N ASP A 375 -27.84 -7.48 -21.58
CA ASP A 375 -26.38 -7.60 -21.80
C ASP A 375 -25.72 -6.24 -21.89
N GLU A 376 -26.32 -5.28 -22.58
CA GLU A 376 -25.80 -3.92 -22.66
C GLU A 376 -25.88 -3.22 -21.31
N ALA A 377 -27.00 -3.32 -20.60
CA ALA A 377 -27.16 -2.71 -19.28
C ALA A 377 -26.15 -3.29 -18.27
N THR A 378 -25.88 -4.59 -18.33
CA THR A 378 -24.87 -5.26 -17.49
C THR A 378 -23.45 -4.77 -17.81
N ARG A 379 -23.10 -4.65 -19.09
CA ARG A 379 -21.81 -4.06 -19.51
C ARG A 379 -21.71 -2.60 -19.08
N ALA A 380 -22.76 -1.80 -19.33
CA ALA A 380 -22.82 -0.40 -18.95
C ALA A 380 -22.63 -0.19 -17.44
N ALA A 381 -23.29 -0.98 -16.60
CA ALA A 381 -23.13 -0.91 -15.14
C ALA A 381 -21.71 -1.29 -14.69
N THR A 382 -21.11 -2.30 -15.34
CA THR A 382 -19.74 -2.73 -15.06
C THR A 382 -18.74 -1.65 -15.46
N GLN A 383 -18.88 -1.09 -16.67
CA GLN A 383 -18.02 -0.03 -17.19
C GLN A 383 -18.15 1.25 -16.35
N LEU A 384 -19.36 1.72 -16.07
CA LEU A 384 -19.58 2.91 -15.24
C LEU A 384 -18.93 2.77 -13.85
N ARG A 385 -18.96 1.55 -13.29
CA ARG A 385 -18.27 1.27 -12.03
C ARG A 385 -16.73 1.33 -12.17
N SER A 386 -16.16 0.81 -13.26
CA SER A 386 -14.72 0.92 -13.57
C SER A 386 -14.31 2.39 -13.69
N ASP A 387 -15.00 3.13 -14.58
CA ASP A 387 -14.70 4.52 -14.86
C ASP A 387 -14.76 5.39 -13.59
N THR A 388 -15.78 5.21 -12.77
CA THR A 388 -15.99 6.04 -11.58
C THR A 388 -15.12 5.64 -10.39
N THR A 389 -14.69 4.38 -10.31
CA THR A 389 -13.89 3.88 -9.18
C THR A 389 -12.39 4.03 -9.43
N PHE A 390 -11.92 3.78 -10.65
CA PHE A 390 -10.51 3.67 -10.99
C PHE A 390 -10.08 4.68 -12.05
N ASP A 391 -10.62 4.60 -13.26
CA ASP A 391 -10.12 5.28 -14.47
C ASP A 391 -10.17 6.80 -14.33
N TRP A 392 -11.29 7.35 -13.86
CA TRP A 392 -11.43 8.79 -13.61
C TRP A 392 -10.35 9.33 -12.66
N GLY A 393 -10.03 8.59 -11.60
CA GLY A 393 -9.03 8.97 -10.63
C GLY A 393 -7.63 9.06 -11.26
N GLN A 394 -7.22 8.05 -12.02
CA GLN A 394 -5.92 7.95 -12.69
C GLN A 394 -5.78 9.03 -13.76
N TYR A 395 -6.80 9.16 -14.62
CA TYR A 395 -6.82 10.19 -15.67
C TYR A 395 -6.74 11.60 -15.09
N THR A 396 -7.50 11.85 -14.02
CA THR A 396 -7.51 13.16 -13.34
C THR A 396 -6.15 13.45 -12.73
N TRP A 397 -5.51 12.47 -12.08
CA TRP A 397 -4.17 12.65 -11.52
C TRP A 397 -3.16 13.02 -12.60
N ALA A 398 -3.11 12.26 -13.69
CA ALA A 398 -2.19 12.55 -14.80
C ALA A 398 -2.37 13.97 -15.36
N ARG A 399 -3.62 14.42 -15.54
CA ARG A 399 -3.93 15.79 -16.00
C ARG A 399 -3.54 16.86 -15.01
N LEU A 400 -3.81 16.66 -13.74
CA LEU A 400 -3.45 17.61 -12.67
C LEU A 400 -1.93 17.72 -12.53
N GLU A 401 -1.22 16.59 -12.57
CA GLU A 401 0.25 16.57 -12.53
C GLU A 401 0.85 17.32 -13.72
N ALA A 402 0.36 17.05 -14.93
CA ALA A 402 0.80 17.74 -16.13
C ALA A 402 0.50 19.25 -16.12
N SER A 403 -0.59 19.67 -15.44
CA SER A 403 -1.01 21.08 -15.39
C SER A 403 -0.36 21.88 -14.25
N TYR A 404 -0.12 21.25 -13.12
CA TYR A 404 0.30 21.93 -11.89
C TYR A 404 1.66 21.48 -11.34
N GLY A 405 2.12 20.26 -11.72
CA GLY A 405 3.43 19.74 -11.38
C GLY A 405 4.55 20.28 -12.28
N LYS A 406 5.78 19.95 -11.91
CA LYS A 406 7.01 20.24 -12.69
C LYS A 406 7.57 18.98 -13.36
N HIS A 407 7.09 17.81 -12.93
CA HIS A 407 7.54 16.52 -13.40
C HIS A 407 6.56 15.94 -14.43
N ARG A 408 7.00 14.86 -15.08
CA ARG A 408 6.18 14.19 -16.10
C ARG A 408 5.18 13.24 -15.45
N ALA A 409 3.97 13.20 -16.01
CA ALA A 409 3.01 12.14 -15.81
C ALA A 409 3.11 11.14 -16.97
N TYR A 410 3.19 9.85 -16.62
CA TYR A 410 3.15 8.74 -17.55
C TYR A 410 1.86 7.97 -17.28
N VAL A 411 1.18 7.55 -18.35
CA VAL A 411 -0.07 6.78 -18.25
C VAL A 411 0.10 5.47 -19.01
N TYR A 412 -0.43 4.40 -18.47
CA TYR A 412 -0.60 3.11 -19.15
C TYR A 412 -2.06 2.66 -19.04
N ASP A 413 -2.50 1.83 -19.97
CA ASP A 413 -3.81 1.16 -20.04
C ASP A 413 -3.58 -0.30 -20.50
#